data_3852764e48595f7168dc61966fac43d6
#
_entry.id   3852764e48595f7168dc61966fac43d6
#
_cell.length_a   1.000
_cell.length_b   1.000
_cell.length_c   1.000
_cell.angle_alpha   90.00
_cell.angle_beta   90.00
_cell.angle_gamma   90.00
#
_symmetry.space_group_name_H-M   'P 1'
#
loop_
_entity.id
_entity.type
_entity.pdbx_description
1 polymer ?
#
loop_
_entity_poly.entity_id
_entity_poly.type
_entity_poly.pdbx_seq_one_letter_code
_entity_poly.pdbx_strand_id
1 'polypeptide(L)'
;MGSLSVVDLDLDEVKRGLTDGSMLLVDVREPHEFTAGHIPRSVSHPLSTFDPAALPTAEGQRIVFSCAAGIRSVRAIALAQEAGLALREHYRGGFKDWVAAGEPVA
;
A
#
# COMPACT_ATOMS: atom_id res chain seq x y z
N MET A 1 -21.56 -13.21 -3.37
CA MET A 1 -20.93 -11.91 -3.34
C MET A 1 -20.55 -11.49 -1.95
N GLY A 2 -19.32 -11.30 -1.69
CA GLY A 2 -18.85 -10.78 -0.42
C GLY A 2 -18.88 -9.25 -0.37
N SER A 3 -18.95 -8.69 0.83
CA SER A 3 -18.71 -7.27 1.05
C SER A 3 -17.22 -6.99 0.91
N LEU A 4 -16.87 -5.77 0.50
CA LEU A 4 -15.50 -5.30 0.53
C LEU A 4 -15.03 -5.27 1.99
N SER A 5 -13.88 -5.89 2.25
CA SER A 5 -13.26 -5.91 3.58
C SER A 5 -12.02 -5.01 3.53
N VAL A 6 -11.99 -3.99 4.37
CA VAL A 6 -10.88 -3.03 4.44
C VAL A 6 -10.40 -2.92 5.88
N VAL A 7 -9.09 -3.04 6.08
CA VAL A 7 -8.46 -2.85 7.38
C VAL A 7 -7.53 -1.64 7.27
N ASP A 8 -7.82 -0.63 8.08
CA ASP A 8 -7.03 0.60 8.14
C ASP A 8 -5.83 0.40 9.07
N LEU A 9 -4.63 0.62 8.57
CA LEU A 9 -3.42 0.64 9.39
C LEU A 9 -2.99 2.09 9.61
N ASP A 10 -2.48 2.38 10.80
CA ASP A 10 -1.96 3.69 11.15
C ASP A 10 -0.44 3.77 10.90
N LEU A 11 0.13 4.96 11.13
CA LEU A 11 1.55 5.21 10.94
C LEU A 11 2.43 4.25 11.75
N ASP A 12 2.10 4.02 13.01
CA ASP A 12 2.93 3.18 13.89
C ASP A 12 2.94 1.73 13.42
N GLU A 13 1.79 1.21 12.98
CA GLU A 13 1.68 -0.14 12.44
C GLU A 13 2.52 -0.29 11.18
N VAL A 14 2.46 0.70 10.27
CA VAL A 14 3.24 0.69 9.04
C VAL A 14 4.73 0.75 9.34
N LYS A 15 5.14 1.62 10.25
CA LYS A 15 6.56 1.72 10.65
C LYS A 15 7.07 0.40 11.24
N ARG A 16 6.29 -0.25 12.09
CA ARG A 16 6.67 -1.54 12.66
C ARG A 16 6.84 -2.61 11.59
N GLY A 17 5.89 -2.70 10.67
CA GLY A 17 5.93 -3.70 9.61
C GLY A 17 7.10 -3.50 8.64
N LEU A 18 7.43 -2.26 8.34
CA LEU A 18 8.61 -1.94 7.51
C LEU A 18 9.91 -2.27 8.24
N THR A 19 9.96 -1.98 9.53
CA THR A 19 11.17 -2.18 10.35
C THR A 19 11.45 -3.66 10.58
N ASP A 20 10.43 -4.45 10.90
CA ASP A 20 10.61 -5.88 11.19
C ASP A 20 10.57 -6.77 9.94
N GLY A 21 10.29 -6.19 8.78
CA GLY A 21 10.27 -6.93 7.52
C GLY A 21 9.02 -7.77 7.28
N SER A 22 7.98 -7.63 8.11
CA SER A 22 6.75 -8.42 7.98
C SER A 22 5.79 -7.87 6.93
N MET A 23 6.06 -6.67 6.40
CA MET A 23 5.17 -5.95 5.50
C MET A 23 5.86 -5.62 4.18
N LEU A 24 5.15 -5.83 3.08
CA LEU A 24 5.51 -5.28 1.78
C LEU A 24 4.53 -4.16 1.47
N LEU A 25 5.02 -2.92 1.50
CA LEU A 25 4.19 -1.74 1.24
C LEU A 25 4.15 -1.47 -0.26
N VAL A 26 2.96 -1.57 -0.83
CA VAL A 26 2.74 -1.41 -2.28
C VAL A 26 2.09 -0.05 -2.53
N ASP A 27 2.85 0.86 -3.14
CA ASP A 27 2.40 2.21 -3.46
C ASP A 27 1.64 2.19 -4.79
N VAL A 28 0.35 2.48 -4.75
CA VAL A 28 -0.51 2.47 -5.93
C VAL A 28 -0.70 3.85 -6.56
N ARG A 29 0.09 4.84 -6.10
CA ARG A 29 0.13 6.14 -6.78
C ARG A 29 0.76 5.99 -8.16
N GLU A 30 0.62 7.00 -8.99
CA GLU A 30 1.17 6.95 -10.35
C GLU A 30 2.70 7.10 -10.35
N PRO A 31 3.39 6.64 -11.42
CA PRO A 31 4.85 6.62 -11.45
C PRO A 31 5.51 7.97 -11.17
N HIS A 32 4.93 9.06 -11.68
CA HIS A 32 5.51 10.39 -11.46
C HIS A 32 5.44 10.83 -9.99
N GLU A 33 4.40 10.38 -9.26
CA GLU A 33 4.29 10.64 -7.83
C GLU A 33 5.35 9.85 -7.06
N PHE A 34 5.49 8.57 -7.38
CA PHE A 34 6.45 7.69 -6.73
C PHE A 34 7.89 8.18 -6.94
N THR A 35 8.22 8.60 -8.16
CA THR A 35 9.55 9.10 -8.50
C THR A 35 9.86 10.41 -7.77
N ALA A 36 8.87 11.26 -7.57
CA ALA A 36 9.05 12.52 -6.86
C ALA A 36 9.31 12.34 -5.36
N GLY A 37 8.92 11.21 -4.81
CA GLY A 37 9.15 10.88 -3.40
C GLY A 37 8.25 9.74 -2.98
N HIS A 38 8.78 8.82 -2.18
CA HIS A 38 8.00 7.67 -1.70
C HIS A 38 8.51 7.20 -0.34
N ILE A 39 7.71 6.39 0.32
CA ILE A 39 8.11 5.79 1.60
C ILE A 39 9.25 4.80 1.32
N PRO A 40 10.36 4.89 2.06
CA PRO A 40 11.48 3.95 1.87
C PRO A 40 11.01 2.51 1.95
N ARG A 41 11.54 1.65 1.09
CA ARG A 41 11.20 0.23 0.94
C ARG A 41 9.84 -0.06 0.33
N SER A 42 9.03 0.95 0.01
CA SER A 42 7.80 0.71 -0.74
C SER A 42 8.12 0.37 -2.20
N VAL A 43 7.23 -0.37 -2.82
CA VAL A 43 7.37 -0.72 -4.24
C VAL A 43 6.21 -0.11 -5.03
N SER A 44 6.49 0.32 -6.26
CA SER A 44 5.50 0.96 -7.11
C SER A 44 4.67 -0.09 -7.86
N HIS A 45 3.35 0.04 -7.78
CA HIS A 45 2.42 -0.75 -8.58
C HIS A 45 1.21 0.13 -8.88
N PRO A 46 1.29 1.00 -9.92
CA PRO A 46 0.29 2.04 -10.14
C PRO A 46 -1.13 1.52 -10.34
N LEU A 47 -2.10 2.23 -9.78
CA LEU A 47 -3.51 1.86 -9.89
C LEU A 47 -3.98 1.85 -11.35
N SER A 48 -3.50 2.78 -12.18
CA SER A 48 -3.87 2.89 -13.59
C SER A 48 -3.52 1.64 -14.42
N THR A 49 -2.51 0.90 -14.00
CA THR A 49 -2.07 -0.33 -14.65
C THR A 49 -2.12 -1.50 -13.68
N PHE A 50 -3.03 -1.45 -12.73
CA PHE A 50 -3.11 -2.46 -11.66
C PHE A 50 -3.38 -3.83 -12.24
N ASP A 51 -2.49 -4.77 -11.92
CA ASP A 51 -2.59 -6.16 -12.35
C ASP A 51 -2.41 -7.07 -11.13
N PRO A 52 -3.50 -7.65 -10.62
CA PRO A 52 -3.42 -8.53 -9.44
C PRO A 52 -2.46 -9.70 -9.63
N ALA A 53 -2.32 -10.21 -10.85
CA ALA A 53 -1.41 -11.33 -11.14
C ALA A 53 0.06 -10.92 -11.09
N ALA A 54 0.34 -9.62 -11.25
CA ALA A 54 1.70 -9.08 -11.26
C ALA A 54 2.10 -8.43 -9.94
N LEU A 55 1.26 -8.51 -8.91
CA LEU A 55 1.60 -7.95 -7.60
C LEU A 55 2.87 -8.63 -7.07
N PRO A 56 3.82 -7.84 -6.54
CA PRO A 56 5.01 -8.41 -5.95
C PRO A 56 4.65 -9.27 -4.75
N THR A 57 5.35 -10.38 -4.58
CA THR A 57 5.16 -11.27 -3.44
C THR A 57 6.52 -11.55 -2.82
N ALA A 58 6.56 -11.60 -1.51
CA ALA A 58 7.75 -11.99 -0.77
C ALA A 58 7.32 -12.90 0.37
N GLU A 59 7.98 -14.03 0.49
CA GLU A 59 7.67 -15.01 1.52
C GLU A 59 7.82 -14.39 2.90
N GLY A 60 6.83 -14.62 3.75
CA GLY A 60 6.82 -14.07 5.11
C GLY A 60 6.39 -12.62 5.20
N GLN A 61 6.01 -12.00 4.09
CA GLN A 61 5.51 -10.64 4.09
C GLN A 61 4.04 -10.58 3.68
N ARG A 62 3.30 -9.71 4.34
CA ARG A 62 1.92 -9.39 3.92
C ARG A 62 1.93 -8.12 3.07
N ILE A 63 1.08 -8.07 2.06
CA ILE A 63 0.93 -6.89 1.21
C ILE A 63 0.02 -5.88 1.89
N VAL A 64 0.48 -4.64 1.97
CA VAL A 64 -0.30 -3.50 2.45
C VAL A 64 -0.26 -2.43 1.36
N PHE A 65 -1.43 -1.97 0.92
CA PHE A 65 -1.49 -0.92 -0.11
C PHE A 65 -1.35 0.47 0.50
N SER A 66 -0.76 1.37 -0.27
CA SER A 66 -0.63 2.78 0.12
C SER A 66 -0.87 3.68 -1.08
N CYS A 67 -1.39 4.87 -0.81
CA CYS A 67 -1.50 5.93 -1.82
C CYS A 67 -1.23 7.29 -1.15
N ALA A 68 -1.76 8.39 -1.68
CA ALA A 68 -1.51 9.70 -1.09
C ALA A 68 -2.30 9.93 0.20
N ALA A 69 -3.58 9.54 0.23
CA ALA A 69 -4.50 9.89 1.32
C ALA A 69 -5.55 8.80 1.61
N GLY A 70 -5.27 7.56 1.28
CA GLY A 70 -6.12 6.42 1.63
C GLY A 70 -7.33 6.19 0.72
N ILE A 71 -7.44 6.84 -0.42
CA ILE A 71 -8.57 6.69 -1.35
C ILE A 71 -8.26 5.63 -2.42
N ARG A 72 -7.19 5.83 -3.17
CA ARG A 72 -6.79 4.89 -4.23
C ARG A 72 -6.40 3.52 -3.69
N SER A 73 -5.85 3.48 -2.48
CA SER A 73 -5.48 2.21 -1.83
C SER A 73 -6.71 1.33 -1.55
N VAL A 74 -7.85 1.93 -1.20
CA VAL A 74 -9.10 1.18 -1.05
C VAL A 74 -9.55 0.62 -2.41
N ARG A 75 -9.40 1.37 -3.48
CA ARG A 75 -9.71 0.87 -4.83
C ARG A 75 -8.82 -0.31 -5.21
N ALA A 76 -7.54 -0.26 -4.86
CA ALA A 76 -6.62 -1.37 -5.08
C ALA A 76 -7.05 -2.62 -4.31
N ILE A 77 -7.49 -2.46 -3.06
CA ILE A 77 -8.05 -3.57 -2.27
C ILE A 77 -9.25 -4.19 -2.99
N ALA A 78 -10.15 -3.36 -3.49
CA ALA A 78 -11.34 -3.84 -4.19
C ALA A 78 -10.95 -4.66 -5.43
N LEU A 79 -10.02 -4.17 -6.24
CA LEU A 79 -9.55 -4.87 -7.43
C LEU A 79 -8.87 -6.20 -7.07
N ALA A 80 -8.08 -6.23 -6.00
CA ALA A 80 -7.43 -7.45 -5.53
C ALA A 80 -8.46 -8.49 -5.09
N GLN A 81 -9.47 -8.08 -4.32
CA GLN A 81 -10.51 -8.99 -3.85
C GLN A 81 -11.38 -9.50 -5.00
N GLU A 82 -11.68 -8.67 -5.99
CA GLU A 82 -12.39 -9.09 -7.20
C GLU A 82 -11.62 -10.19 -7.95
N ALA A 83 -10.30 -10.17 -7.86
CA ALA A 83 -9.43 -11.19 -8.47
C ALA A 83 -9.23 -12.42 -7.58
N GLY A 84 -9.90 -12.50 -6.44
CA GLY A 84 -9.83 -13.63 -5.52
C GLY A 84 -8.68 -13.57 -4.52
N LEU A 85 -8.01 -12.45 -4.38
CA LEU A 85 -6.92 -12.30 -3.42
C LEU A 85 -7.46 -11.82 -2.07
N ALA A 86 -6.94 -12.39 -0.98
CA ALA A 86 -7.37 -12.05 0.38
C ALA A 86 -6.59 -10.85 0.94
N LEU A 87 -6.40 -9.81 0.13
CA LEU A 87 -5.69 -8.60 0.52
C LEU A 87 -6.71 -7.55 0.96
N ARG A 88 -6.53 -6.97 2.13
CA ARG A 88 -7.50 -6.04 2.71
C ARG A 88 -6.90 -4.91 3.54
N GLU A 89 -5.56 -4.87 3.66
CA GLU A 89 -4.90 -3.88 4.50
C GLU A 89 -4.37 -2.71 3.67
N HIS A 90 -4.51 -1.50 4.20
CA HIS A 90 -3.88 -0.34 3.61
C HIS A 90 -3.44 0.65 4.68
N TYR A 91 -2.45 1.48 4.34
CA TYR A 91 -2.04 2.60 5.16
C TYR A 91 -3.02 3.75 4.93
N ARG A 92 -3.93 3.93 5.88
CA ARG A 92 -5.02 4.89 5.71
C ARG A 92 -4.55 6.33 5.48
N GLY A 93 -3.56 6.79 6.24
CA GLY A 93 -3.05 8.14 6.10
C GLY A 93 -2.29 8.39 4.82
N GLY A 94 -1.65 7.36 4.29
CA GLY A 94 -0.90 7.42 3.05
C GLY A 94 0.33 8.29 3.11
N PHE A 95 0.88 8.59 1.95
CA PHE A 95 2.12 9.35 1.85
C PHE A 95 2.02 10.74 2.48
N LYS A 96 0.86 11.39 2.41
CA LYS A 96 0.66 12.71 3.04
C LYS A 96 0.85 12.65 4.55
N ASP A 97 0.32 11.62 5.19
CA ASP A 97 0.46 11.42 6.63
C ASP A 97 1.91 11.12 7.01
N TRP A 98 2.58 10.30 6.20
CA TRP A 98 4.00 9.97 6.39
C TRP A 98 4.87 11.22 6.36
N VAL A 99 4.69 12.08 5.38
CA VAL A 99 5.44 13.34 5.25
C VAL A 99 5.10 14.30 6.39
N ALA A 100 3.82 14.44 6.74
CA ALA A 100 3.37 15.31 7.81
C ALA A 100 3.97 14.91 9.17
N ALA A 101 4.23 13.62 9.36
CA ALA A 101 4.86 13.11 10.58
C ALA A 101 6.38 13.30 10.60
N GLY A 102 6.96 13.84 9.54
CA GLY A 102 8.40 14.06 9.45
C GLY A 102 9.22 12.79 9.18
N GLU A 103 8.58 11.74 8.67
CA GLU A 103 9.26 10.47 8.40
C GLU A 103 10.14 10.57 7.15
N PRO A 104 11.20 9.74 7.02
CA PRO A 104 12.11 9.81 5.88
C PRO A 104 11.43 9.50 4.55
N VAL A 105 11.86 10.20 3.50
CA VAL A 105 11.36 10.04 2.14
C VAL A 105 12.51 9.61 1.24
N ALA A 106 12.26 8.60 0.42
CA ALA A 106 13.23 8.13 -0.56
C ALA A 106 13.05 8.83 -1.91
#